data_11e0153db96401e4ec0c4e813e93d0c6
#
_entry.id   11e0153db96401e4ec0c4e813e93d0c6
#
_cell.length_a   1.000
_cell.length_b   1.000
_cell.length_c   1.000
_cell.angle_alpha   90.00
_cell.angle_beta   90.00
_cell.angle_gamma   90.00
#
_symmetry.space_group_name_H-M   'P 1'
#
loop_
_entity.id
_entity.type
_entity.pdbx_description
1 polymer ?
#
loop_
_entity_poly.entity_id
_entity_poly.type
_entity_poly.pdbx_seq_one_letter_code
_entity_poly.pdbx_strand_id
1 'polypeptide(L)'
;TKASDLEKRLFLMEIFNTNRTLFYYLFSQHLEEFNPIVYDPTIAETIEGYSNLFINTQNAGYLDINHPENIETTLKNAAGDRQIRLIVVTDAEEILGIGDWGTNGVDISVGKLMVYTGAAGIDPSKVLPLVIDAGTNREELRNHPNYLGNRHECVSGECYYDFIDQFVKTAERLFPKLYLHWEDFGRSNAANILEKYRKQIPTFNDDIQGTGIVTLGGIFGALEITGEKLTDQVYWCFGGGTAGAGIASR
;
A
#
# COMPACT_ATOMS: atom_id res chain seq x y z
N THR A 1 9.96 11.45 26.13
CA THR A 1 10.06 12.14 24.81
C THR A 1 10.83 11.24 23.86
N LYS A 2 10.29 11.00 22.69
CA LYS A 2 10.91 10.22 21.64
C LYS A 2 11.83 11.13 20.82
N ALA A 3 13.03 10.66 20.47
CA ALA A 3 14.05 11.50 19.86
C ALA A 3 13.93 11.56 18.32
N SER A 4 13.45 10.49 17.67
CA SER A 4 13.26 10.40 16.23
C SER A 4 11.81 10.12 15.85
N ASP A 5 11.46 10.37 14.59
CA ASP A 5 10.12 10.07 14.08
C ASP A 5 9.88 8.58 13.99
N LEU A 6 10.89 7.77 13.71
CA LEU A 6 10.81 6.31 13.82
C LEU A 6 10.42 5.87 15.24
N GLU A 7 11.05 6.42 16.29
CA GLU A 7 10.68 6.10 17.68
C GLU A 7 9.25 6.54 18.02
N LYS A 8 8.81 7.68 17.50
CA LYS A 8 7.43 8.14 17.64
C LYS A 8 6.46 7.19 16.93
N ARG A 9 6.80 6.77 15.70
CA ARG A 9 6.00 5.80 14.96
C ARG A 9 5.86 4.49 15.73
N LEU A 10 6.96 3.91 16.20
CA LEU A 10 6.93 2.66 16.98
C LEU A 10 6.02 2.79 18.21
N PHE A 11 6.09 3.92 18.92
CA PHE A 11 5.20 4.19 20.05
C PHE A 11 3.72 4.33 19.62
N LEU A 12 3.43 5.01 18.52
CA LEU A 12 2.07 5.10 17.99
C LEU A 12 1.55 3.72 17.57
N MET A 13 2.38 2.85 17.05
CA MET A 13 2.03 1.47 16.70
C MET A 13 1.72 0.62 17.95
N GLU A 14 2.39 0.84 19.07
CA GLU A 14 2.02 0.21 20.34
C GLU A 14 0.61 0.64 20.79
N ILE A 15 0.28 1.92 20.67
CA ILE A 15 -1.08 2.42 20.95
C ILE A 15 -2.08 1.78 19.97
N PHE A 16 -1.77 1.75 18.69
CA PHE A 16 -2.63 1.14 17.68
C PHE A 16 -2.92 -0.34 17.97
N ASN A 17 -1.93 -1.09 18.41
CA ASN A 17 -2.05 -2.52 18.72
C ASN A 17 -2.84 -2.78 20.01
N THR A 18 -2.80 -1.84 20.96
CA THR A 18 -3.46 -2.00 22.27
C THR A 18 -4.81 -1.30 22.36
N ASN A 19 -4.97 -0.15 21.70
CA ASN A 19 -6.18 0.65 21.74
C ASN A 19 -6.37 1.46 20.45
N ARG A 20 -6.95 0.85 19.42
CA ARG A 20 -7.19 1.48 18.11
C ARG A 20 -8.08 2.73 18.20
N THR A 21 -9.04 2.75 19.10
CA THR A 21 -9.90 3.92 19.31
C THR A 21 -9.09 5.12 19.78
N LEU A 22 -8.21 4.92 20.76
CA LEU A 22 -7.31 5.98 21.23
C LEU A 22 -6.34 6.42 20.12
N PHE A 23 -5.77 5.48 19.38
CA PHE A 23 -4.88 5.80 18.25
C PHE A 23 -5.58 6.72 17.25
N TYR A 24 -6.75 6.35 16.76
CA TYR A 24 -7.47 7.15 15.76
C TYR A 24 -8.00 8.47 16.33
N TYR A 25 -8.37 8.50 17.61
CA TYR A 25 -8.71 9.76 18.28
C TYR A 25 -7.52 10.72 18.27
N LEU A 26 -6.35 10.26 18.72
CA LEU A 26 -5.13 11.08 18.72
C LEU A 26 -4.73 11.49 17.29
N PHE A 27 -4.76 10.57 16.34
CA PHE A 27 -4.42 10.86 14.96
C PHE A 27 -5.35 11.93 14.36
N SER A 28 -6.66 11.85 14.60
CA SER A 28 -7.61 12.85 14.11
C SER A 28 -7.43 14.25 14.72
N GLN A 29 -6.90 14.34 15.93
CA GLN A 29 -6.61 15.62 16.59
C GLN A 29 -5.27 16.23 16.13
N HIS A 30 -4.35 15.43 15.63
CA HIS A 30 -2.97 15.81 15.32
C HIS A 30 -2.55 15.36 13.90
N LEU A 31 -3.43 15.53 12.91
CA LEU A 31 -3.21 15.04 11.54
C LEU A 31 -1.93 15.56 10.91
N GLU A 32 -1.64 16.85 11.02
CA GLU A 32 -0.45 17.46 10.43
C GLU A 32 0.85 16.92 11.05
N GLU A 33 0.86 16.71 12.37
CA GLU A 33 2.02 16.18 13.08
C GLU A 33 2.20 14.68 12.83
N PHE A 34 1.10 13.90 12.85
CA PHE A 34 1.19 12.45 12.85
C PHE A 34 1.21 11.83 11.45
N ASN A 35 0.67 12.50 10.44
CA ASN A 35 0.62 11.96 9.08
C ASN A 35 2.02 11.56 8.57
N PRO A 36 3.06 12.41 8.61
CA PRO A 36 4.41 12.04 8.18
C PRO A 36 5.10 11.01 9.10
N ILE A 37 4.59 10.79 10.31
CA ILE A 37 5.09 9.78 11.24
C ILE A 37 4.40 8.43 11.00
N VAL A 38 3.08 8.45 10.77
CA VAL A 38 2.26 7.24 10.58
C VAL A 38 2.45 6.65 9.19
N TYR A 39 2.73 7.49 8.20
CA TYR A 39 2.94 7.08 6.82
C TYR A 39 4.25 7.65 6.28
N ASP A 40 4.26 8.19 5.09
CA ASP A 40 5.46 8.68 4.41
C ASP A 40 5.90 10.06 4.95
N PRO A 41 7.20 10.27 5.24
CA PRO A 41 8.37 9.42 4.91
C PRO A 41 8.78 8.40 5.99
N THR A 42 8.30 8.49 7.22
CA THR A 42 8.80 7.66 8.34
C THR A 42 8.51 6.16 8.15
N ILE A 43 7.48 5.80 7.38
CA ILE A 43 7.16 4.42 7.09
C ILE A 43 8.27 3.71 6.31
N ALA A 44 9.01 4.42 5.46
CA ALA A 44 10.15 3.88 4.73
C ALA A 44 11.23 3.36 5.69
N GLU A 45 11.60 4.15 6.71
CA GLU A 45 12.57 3.72 7.75
C GLU A 45 12.08 2.46 8.49
N THR A 46 10.77 2.35 8.71
CA THR A 46 10.17 1.17 9.36
C THR A 46 10.31 -0.06 8.48
N ILE A 47 10.05 0.06 7.19
CA ILE A 47 10.13 -1.04 6.22
C ILE A 47 11.58 -1.50 6.04
N GLU A 48 12.51 -0.57 5.90
CA GLU A 48 13.95 -0.85 5.82
C GLU A 48 14.47 -1.57 7.06
N GLY A 49 13.96 -1.20 8.24
CA GLY A 49 14.31 -1.81 9.52
C GLY A 49 13.45 -3.00 9.94
N TYR A 50 12.41 -3.36 9.18
CA TYR A 50 11.32 -4.27 9.59
C TYR A 50 11.81 -5.58 10.20
N SER A 51 12.73 -6.26 9.53
CA SER A 51 13.28 -7.53 10.00
C SER A 51 14.08 -7.44 11.32
N ASN A 52 14.44 -6.22 11.75
CA ASN A 52 15.20 -5.96 12.98
C ASN A 52 14.35 -5.28 14.07
N LEU A 53 13.23 -4.67 13.72
CA LEU A 53 12.40 -3.88 14.64
C LEU A 53 11.36 -4.69 15.40
N PHE A 54 11.24 -5.98 15.09
CA PHE A 54 10.23 -6.87 15.69
C PHE A 54 8.80 -6.30 15.61
N ILE A 55 8.37 -5.98 14.40
CA ILE A 55 7.05 -5.40 14.17
C ILE A 55 5.97 -6.48 14.28
N ASN A 56 4.83 -6.11 14.86
CA ASN A 56 3.69 -7.01 14.99
C ASN A 56 3.03 -7.27 13.64
N THR A 57 3.06 -8.52 13.18
CA THR A 57 2.47 -8.95 11.91
C THR A 57 0.94 -9.13 11.94
N GLN A 58 0.30 -9.04 13.09
CA GLN A 58 -1.14 -9.33 13.27
C GLN A 58 -2.08 -8.30 12.64
N ASN A 59 -1.55 -7.19 12.17
CA ASN A 59 -2.37 -6.10 11.62
C ASN A 59 -2.75 -6.29 10.15
N ALA A 60 -2.20 -7.29 9.46
CA ALA A 60 -2.41 -7.52 8.03
C ALA A 60 -2.58 -9.01 7.70
N GLY A 61 -3.13 -9.28 6.52
CA GLY A 61 -3.11 -10.62 5.92
C GLY A 61 -1.91 -10.79 4.98
N TYR A 62 -1.35 -11.98 4.97
CA TYR A 62 -0.21 -12.38 4.13
C TYR A 62 -0.67 -13.45 3.15
N LEU A 63 -0.62 -13.16 1.87
CA LEU A 63 -0.98 -14.06 0.78
C LEU A 63 0.29 -14.63 0.16
N ASP A 64 0.50 -15.92 0.30
CA ASP A 64 1.70 -16.61 -0.21
C ASP A 64 1.44 -17.10 -1.64
N ILE A 65 2.25 -16.62 -2.59
CA ILE A 65 2.14 -16.98 -4.01
C ILE A 65 2.36 -18.47 -4.28
N ASN A 66 3.11 -19.14 -3.40
CA ASN A 66 3.36 -20.57 -3.51
C ASN A 66 2.18 -21.43 -3.04
N HIS A 67 1.21 -20.81 -2.35
CA HIS A 67 0.05 -21.48 -1.75
C HIS A 67 -1.28 -20.82 -2.12
N PRO A 68 -1.65 -20.75 -3.42
CA PRO A 68 -2.89 -20.11 -3.87
C PRO A 68 -4.15 -20.74 -3.27
N GLU A 69 -4.10 -22.01 -2.89
CA GLU A 69 -5.19 -22.71 -2.19
C GLU A 69 -5.53 -22.12 -0.84
N ASN A 70 -4.61 -21.36 -0.24
CA ASN A 70 -4.80 -20.73 1.08
C ASN A 70 -5.43 -19.34 1.00
N ILE A 71 -5.61 -18.74 -0.17
CA ILE A 71 -6.13 -17.36 -0.34
C ILE A 71 -7.44 -17.18 0.43
N GLU A 72 -8.40 -18.07 0.25
CA GLU A 72 -9.72 -17.94 0.91
C GLU A 72 -9.61 -18.01 2.43
N THR A 73 -8.84 -18.95 2.94
CA THR A 73 -8.64 -19.14 4.39
C THR A 73 -7.93 -17.94 4.99
N THR A 74 -6.91 -17.43 4.32
CA THR A 74 -6.17 -16.24 4.76
C THR A 74 -7.06 -15.01 4.80
N LEU A 75 -7.85 -14.76 3.75
CA LEU A 75 -8.78 -13.63 3.73
C LEU A 75 -9.84 -13.72 4.82
N LYS A 76 -10.42 -14.90 5.05
CA LYS A 76 -11.40 -15.13 6.13
C LYS A 76 -10.80 -14.91 7.52
N ASN A 77 -9.61 -15.46 7.76
CA ASN A 77 -8.93 -15.31 9.04
C ASN A 77 -8.54 -13.85 9.32
N ALA A 78 -8.00 -13.16 8.31
CA ALA A 78 -7.61 -11.77 8.43
C ALA A 78 -8.83 -10.82 8.59
N ALA A 79 -9.95 -11.13 7.96
CA ALA A 79 -11.19 -10.37 8.09
C ALA A 79 -11.92 -10.65 9.43
N GLY A 80 -11.87 -11.90 9.91
CA GLY A 80 -12.73 -12.36 11.02
C GLY A 80 -14.21 -12.13 10.68
N ASP A 81 -14.98 -11.65 11.65
CA ASP A 81 -16.40 -11.35 11.49
C ASP A 81 -16.68 -9.97 10.85
N ARG A 82 -15.63 -9.26 10.41
CA ARG A 82 -15.77 -7.90 9.86
C ARG A 82 -16.34 -7.91 8.44
N GLN A 83 -17.18 -6.93 8.15
CA GLN A 83 -17.70 -6.69 6.79
C GLN A 83 -16.74 -5.80 6.01
N ILE A 84 -15.72 -6.38 5.40
CA ILE A 84 -14.71 -5.63 4.65
C ILE A 84 -15.33 -4.91 3.45
N ARG A 85 -14.92 -3.65 3.26
CA ARG A 85 -15.34 -2.76 2.17
C ARG A 85 -14.17 -2.20 1.39
N LEU A 86 -13.01 -2.11 2.00
CA LEU A 86 -11.79 -1.61 1.39
C LEU A 86 -10.64 -2.55 1.72
N ILE A 87 -9.97 -3.02 0.71
CA ILE A 87 -8.68 -3.71 0.82
C ILE A 87 -7.62 -2.80 0.20
N VAL A 88 -6.54 -2.56 0.93
CA VAL A 88 -5.28 -2.09 0.36
C VAL A 88 -4.34 -3.27 0.28
N VAL A 89 -3.85 -3.56 -0.91
CA VAL A 89 -2.95 -4.68 -1.16
C VAL A 89 -1.69 -4.18 -1.87
N THR A 90 -0.55 -4.74 -1.48
CA THR A 90 0.76 -4.50 -2.10
C THR A 90 1.48 -5.82 -2.36
N ASP A 91 2.33 -5.90 -3.39
CA ASP A 91 3.38 -6.92 -3.49
C ASP A 91 4.75 -6.37 -3.04
N ALA A 92 4.79 -5.05 -2.77
CA ALA A 92 5.94 -4.30 -2.30
C ALA A 92 7.19 -4.45 -3.17
N GLU A 93 7.01 -4.75 -4.47
CA GLU A 93 8.10 -4.89 -5.43
C GLU A 93 8.69 -3.54 -5.83
N GLU A 94 7.89 -2.46 -5.82
CA GLU A 94 8.35 -1.13 -6.22
C GLU A 94 7.78 -0.03 -5.30
N ILE A 95 8.13 -0.08 -4.00
CA ILE A 95 7.76 0.96 -3.05
C ILE A 95 8.43 2.27 -3.46
N LEU A 96 7.64 3.35 -3.60
CA LEU A 96 8.13 4.64 -4.05
C LEU A 96 9.31 5.12 -3.20
N GLY A 97 10.44 5.37 -3.86
CA GLY A 97 11.68 5.87 -3.27
C GLY A 97 12.61 4.81 -2.68
N ILE A 98 12.15 3.60 -2.34
CA ILE A 98 12.98 2.56 -1.69
C ILE A 98 12.99 1.20 -2.43
N GLY A 99 12.11 0.96 -3.38
CA GLY A 99 12.09 -0.23 -4.23
C GLY A 99 11.50 -1.48 -3.57
N ASP A 100 12.06 -2.65 -3.90
CA ASP A 100 11.58 -3.96 -3.46
C ASP A 100 11.96 -4.26 -2.01
N TRP A 101 10.95 -4.56 -1.19
CA TRP A 101 11.10 -4.93 0.23
C TRP A 101 10.33 -6.22 0.58
N GLY A 102 9.73 -6.89 -0.41
CA GLY A 102 8.97 -8.12 -0.18
C GLY A 102 7.94 -7.97 0.94
N THR A 103 7.80 -8.97 1.79
CA THR A 103 6.81 -8.94 2.90
C THR A 103 7.04 -7.84 3.94
N ASN A 104 8.25 -7.28 4.03
CA ASN A 104 8.51 -6.14 4.92
C ASN A 104 7.67 -4.92 4.53
N GLY A 105 7.29 -4.81 3.24
CA GLY A 105 6.42 -3.75 2.74
C GLY A 105 4.95 -3.84 3.16
N VAL A 106 4.56 -4.82 3.97
CA VAL A 106 3.18 -4.91 4.52
C VAL A 106 2.76 -3.64 5.25
N ASP A 107 3.71 -2.95 5.87
CA ASP A 107 3.44 -1.68 6.57
C ASP A 107 2.91 -0.59 5.64
N ILE A 108 3.20 -0.64 4.34
CA ILE A 108 2.58 0.24 3.33
C ILE A 108 1.07 0.13 3.38
N SER A 109 0.52 -1.08 3.26
CA SER A 109 -0.93 -1.31 3.31
C SER A 109 -1.54 -0.89 4.65
N VAL A 110 -0.84 -1.18 5.75
CA VAL A 110 -1.28 -0.80 7.11
C VAL A 110 -1.30 0.72 7.27
N GLY A 111 -0.22 1.41 6.93
CA GLY A 111 -0.11 2.87 7.04
C GLY A 111 -1.09 3.60 6.12
N LYS A 112 -1.25 3.14 4.88
CA LYS A 112 -2.25 3.69 3.94
C LYS A 112 -3.66 3.65 4.55
N LEU A 113 -4.06 2.53 5.14
CA LEU A 113 -5.38 2.41 5.78
C LEU A 113 -5.50 3.24 7.06
N MET A 114 -4.42 3.48 7.79
CA MET A 114 -4.42 4.43 8.91
C MET A 114 -4.74 5.84 8.42
N VAL A 115 -4.12 6.28 7.32
CA VAL A 115 -4.40 7.59 6.70
C VAL A 115 -5.83 7.65 6.18
N TYR A 116 -6.32 6.62 5.49
CA TYR A 116 -7.71 6.54 5.06
C TYR A 116 -8.71 6.70 6.22
N THR A 117 -8.42 6.09 7.36
CA THR A 117 -9.27 6.22 8.54
C THR A 117 -9.12 7.58 9.20
N GLY A 118 -7.88 8.00 9.50
CA GLY A 118 -7.63 9.22 10.26
C GLY A 118 -7.95 10.50 9.51
N ALA A 119 -7.60 10.57 8.22
CA ALA A 119 -7.78 11.76 7.40
C ALA A 119 -9.06 11.75 6.56
N ALA A 120 -9.49 10.60 6.05
CA ALA A 120 -10.66 10.50 5.18
C ALA A 120 -11.91 9.91 5.87
N GLY A 121 -11.82 9.52 7.15
CA GLY A 121 -12.97 9.06 7.94
C GLY A 121 -13.49 7.68 7.55
N ILE A 122 -12.68 6.85 6.90
CA ILE A 122 -13.05 5.47 6.56
C ILE A 122 -13.13 4.63 7.85
N ASP A 123 -14.21 3.90 8.02
CA ASP A 123 -14.45 3.04 9.19
C ASP A 123 -13.37 1.94 9.30
N PRO A 124 -12.52 1.95 10.35
CA PRO A 124 -11.42 1.00 10.50
C PRO A 124 -11.87 -0.45 10.67
N SER A 125 -13.13 -0.69 11.02
CA SER A 125 -13.69 -2.04 11.09
C SER A 125 -13.97 -2.65 9.71
N LYS A 126 -13.97 -1.83 8.65
CA LYS A 126 -14.32 -2.23 7.28
C LYS A 126 -13.13 -2.29 6.34
N VAL A 127 -11.92 -2.15 6.86
CA VAL A 127 -10.71 -2.14 6.06
C VAL A 127 -9.84 -3.37 6.34
N LEU A 128 -9.08 -3.80 5.33
CA LEU A 128 -8.18 -4.95 5.44
C LEU A 128 -6.88 -4.67 4.70
N PRO A 129 -5.74 -4.55 5.41
CA PRO A 129 -4.43 -4.49 4.78
C PRO A 129 -3.95 -5.88 4.39
N LEU A 130 -3.38 -5.99 3.19
CA LEU A 130 -2.81 -7.23 2.66
C LEU A 130 -1.43 -7.00 2.05
N VAL A 131 -0.59 -8.03 2.13
CA VAL A 131 0.60 -8.15 1.31
C VAL A 131 0.57 -9.48 0.55
N ILE A 132 0.97 -9.44 -0.72
CA ILE A 132 1.21 -10.64 -1.54
C ILE A 132 2.70 -10.94 -1.47
N ASP A 133 3.04 -12.04 -0.85
CA ASP A 133 4.42 -12.55 -0.82
C ASP A 133 4.73 -13.26 -2.14
N ALA A 134 5.17 -12.47 -3.11
CA ALA A 134 5.60 -12.95 -4.42
C ALA A 134 7.11 -13.30 -4.47
N GLY A 135 7.79 -13.28 -3.34
CA GLY A 135 9.26 -13.31 -3.24
C GLY A 135 9.87 -11.90 -3.26
N THR A 136 11.18 -11.82 -3.37
CA THR A 136 11.90 -10.54 -3.47
C THR A 136 13.17 -10.68 -4.29
N ASN A 137 13.46 -9.69 -5.14
CA ASN A 137 14.72 -9.63 -5.89
C ASN A 137 15.88 -9.09 -5.04
N ARG A 138 15.60 -8.57 -3.84
CA ARG A 138 16.61 -8.08 -2.91
C ARG A 138 17.31 -9.24 -2.21
N GLU A 139 18.53 -9.54 -2.65
CA GLU A 139 19.33 -10.66 -2.11
C GLU A 139 19.60 -10.53 -0.62
N GLU A 140 19.81 -9.30 -0.13
CA GLU A 140 20.03 -9.03 1.29
C GLU A 140 18.86 -9.49 2.15
N LEU A 141 17.62 -9.30 1.69
CA LEU A 141 16.43 -9.79 2.39
C LEU A 141 16.34 -11.32 2.35
N ARG A 142 16.55 -11.92 1.18
CA ARG A 142 16.51 -13.38 1.05
C ARG A 142 17.48 -14.08 1.99
N ASN A 143 18.62 -13.44 2.27
CA ASN A 143 19.66 -13.97 3.16
C ASN A 143 19.50 -13.50 4.61
N HIS A 144 18.61 -12.56 4.90
CA HIS A 144 18.44 -12.04 6.27
C HIS A 144 17.77 -13.08 7.18
N PRO A 145 18.35 -13.42 8.37
CA PRO A 145 17.83 -14.49 9.22
C PRO A 145 16.39 -14.25 9.71
N ASN A 146 16.01 -12.99 9.92
CA ASN A 146 14.70 -12.61 10.43
C ASN A 146 13.70 -12.21 9.34
N TYR A 147 14.03 -12.37 8.05
CA TYR A 147 13.07 -12.11 6.99
C TYR A 147 11.98 -13.18 7.00
N LEU A 148 10.72 -12.75 7.02
CA LEU A 148 9.55 -13.62 7.18
C LEU A 148 8.97 -14.12 5.85
N GLY A 149 9.33 -13.47 4.73
CA GLY A 149 8.80 -13.79 3.41
C GLY A 149 9.51 -14.94 2.71
N ASN A 150 9.00 -15.26 1.53
CA ASN A 150 9.58 -16.25 0.62
C ASN A 150 11.00 -15.86 0.20
N ARG A 151 11.92 -16.82 0.27
CA ARG A 151 13.35 -16.60 0.02
C ARG A 151 13.76 -16.94 -1.42
N HIS A 152 12.91 -16.60 -2.36
CA HIS A 152 13.18 -16.72 -3.81
C HIS A 152 12.99 -15.36 -4.50
N GLU A 153 13.44 -15.25 -5.73
CA GLU A 153 13.20 -14.07 -6.56
C GLU A 153 11.72 -13.87 -6.83
N CYS A 154 11.32 -12.62 -7.14
CA CYS A 154 9.93 -12.32 -7.45
C CYS A 154 9.40 -13.23 -8.55
N VAL A 155 8.27 -13.86 -8.29
CA VAL A 155 7.53 -14.62 -9.30
C VAL A 155 6.91 -13.65 -10.29
N SER A 156 7.00 -13.95 -11.58
CA SER A 156 6.49 -13.12 -12.66
C SER A 156 5.76 -13.95 -13.73
N GLY A 157 5.18 -13.27 -14.71
CA GLY A 157 4.51 -13.91 -15.82
C GLY A 157 3.19 -14.58 -15.46
N GLU A 158 2.85 -15.66 -16.14
CA GLU A 158 1.52 -16.30 -16.07
C GLU A 158 1.18 -16.75 -14.65
N CYS A 159 2.11 -17.38 -13.93
CA CYS A 159 1.89 -17.83 -12.57
C CYS A 159 1.51 -16.68 -11.61
N TYR A 160 2.16 -15.51 -11.76
CA TYR A 160 1.83 -14.32 -10.98
C TYR A 160 0.41 -13.84 -11.30
N TYR A 161 0.06 -13.70 -12.58
CA TYR A 161 -1.27 -13.21 -12.97
C TYR A 161 -2.38 -14.20 -12.63
N ASP A 162 -2.13 -15.48 -12.66
CA ASP A 162 -3.09 -16.51 -12.21
C ASP A 162 -3.36 -16.41 -10.72
N PHE A 163 -2.33 -16.13 -9.91
CA PHE A 163 -2.50 -15.88 -8.49
C PHE A 163 -3.34 -14.62 -8.24
N ILE A 164 -3.03 -13.52 -8.92
CA ILE A 164 -3.82 -12.27 -8.83
C ILE A 164 -5.29 -12.52 -9.22
N ASP A 165 -5.55 -13.30 -10.28
CA ASP A 165 -6.91 -13.65 -10.68
C ASP A 165 -7.66 -14.44 -9.61
N GLN A 166 -7.01 -15.41 -8.99
CA GLN A 166 -7.60 -16.19 -7.91
C GLN A 166 -7.87 -15.31 -6.68
N PHE A 167 -6.94 -14.42 -6.34
CA PHE A 167 -7.12 -13.45 -5.26
C PHE A 167 -8.32 -12.55 -5.51
N VAL A 168 -8.40 -11.89 -6.67
CA VAL A 168 -9.49 -10.96 -7.00
C VAL A 168 -10.84 -11.67 -6.96
N LYS A 169 -10.99 -12.81 -7.63
CA LYS A 169 -12.24 -13.59 -7.65
C LYS A 169 -12.67 -14.03 -6.24
N THR A 170 -11.70 -14.43 -5.42
CA THR A 170 -11.99 -14.86 -4.04
C THR A 170 -12.40 -13.68 -3.18
N ALA A 171 -11.70 -12.53 -3.30
CA ALA A 171 -12.02 -11.32 -2.54
C ALA A 171 -13.41 -10.77 -2.91
N GLU A 172 -13.77 -10.70 -4.20
CA GLU A 172 -15.12 -10.28 -4.63
C GLU A 172 -16.22 -11.18 -4.07
N ARG A 173 -16.00 -12.50 -4.12
CA ARG A 173 -16.97 -13.48 -3.62
C ARG A 173 -17.16 -13.35 -2.10
N LEU A 174 -16.09 -13.14 -1.36
CA LEU A 174 -16.14 -12.99 0.11
C LEU A 174 -16.67 -11.62 0.55
N PHE A 175 -16.37 -10.58 -0.20
CA PHE A 175 -16.68 -9.18 0.13
C PHE A 175 -17.45 -8.49 -0.99
N PRO A 176 -18.76 -8.73 -1.16
CA PRO A 176 -19.54 -8.31 -2.35
C PRO A 176 -19.63 -6.81 -2.61
N LYS A 177 -19.17 -5.96 -1.69
CA LYS A 177 -19.13 -4.49 -1.85
C LYS A 177 -17.70 -3.98 -1.66
N LEU A 178 -16.74 -4.78 -2.07
CA LEU A 178 -15.33 -4.47 -1.98
C LEU A 178 -14.94 -3.33 -2.90
N TYR A 179 -14.10 -2.44 -2.40
CA TYR A 179 -13.22 -1.56 -3.15
C TYR A 179 -11.78 -2.06 -3.00
N LEU A 180 -11.09 -2.32 -4.10
CA LEU A 180 -9.75 -2.88 -4.11
C LEU A 180 -8.73 -1.83 -4.55
N HIS A 181 -7.80 -1.51 -3.67
CA HIS A 181 -6.74 -0.54 -3.87
C HIS A 181 -5.40 -1.25 -4.05
N TRP A 182 -4.75 -1.02 -5.18
CA TRP A 182 -3.40 -1.50 -5.50
C TRP A 182 -2.38 -0.45 -5.12
N GLU A 183 -1.36 -0.84 -4.35
CA GLU A 183 -0.34 0.06 -3.81
C GLU A 183 1.05 -0.54 -4.02
N ASP A 184 2.01 0.24 -4.55
CA ASP A 184 3.43 -0.12 -4.69
C ASP A 184 3.70 -1.46 -5.40
N PHE A 185 2.90 -1.78 -6.40
CA PHE A 185 3.11 -2.94 -7.27
C PHE A 185 4.27 -2.70 -8.24
N GLY A 186 4.99 -3.77 -8.56
CA GLY A 186 6.05 -3.76 -9.55
C GLY A 186 5.61 -3.10 -10.87
N ARG A 187 6.47 -2.26 -11.44
CA ARG A 187 6.20 -1.41 -12.60
C ARG A 187 5.55 -2.15 -13.77
N SER A 188 6.04 -3.34 -14.07
CA SER A 188 5.52 -4.17 -15.16
C SER A 188 4.13 -4.75 -14.86
N ASN A 189 3.78 -4.90 -13.59
CA ASN A 189 2.55 -5.52 -13.14
C ASN A 189 1.44 -4.51 -12.89
N ALA A 190 1.77 -3.34 -12.29
CA ALA A 190 0.81 -2.33 -11.84
C ALA A 190 -0.17 -1.88 -12.94
N ALA A 191 0.36 -1.51 -14.12
CA ALA A 191 -0.45 -1.04 -15.24
C ALA A 191 -1.35 -2.16 -15.82
N ASN A 192 -0.81 -3.37 -15.95
CA ASN A 192 -1.54 -4.52 -16.48
C ASN A 192 -2.68 -4.94 -15.55
N ILE A 193 -2.44 -4.97 -14.25
CA ILE A 193 -3.45 -5.26 -13.23
C ILE A 193 -4.56 -4.22 -13.28
N LEU A 194 -4.21 -2.93 -13.25
CA LEU A 194 -5.18 -1.85 -13.32
C LEU A 194 -6.05 -1.95 -14.59
N GLU A 195 -5.43 -2.10 -15.77
CA GLU A 195 -6.18 -2.18 -17.04
C GLU A 195 -7.09 -3.41 -17.09
N LYS A 196 -6.66 -4.53 -16.55
CA LYS A 196 -7.45 -5.76 -16.50
C LYS A 196 -8.71 -5.61 -15.64
N TYR A 197 -8.59 -5.02 -14.44
CA TYR A 197 -9.68 -5.04 -13.46
C TYR A 197 -10.51 -3.77 -13.39
N ARG A 198 -10.02 -2.60 -13.83
CA ARG A 198 -10.71 -1.30 -13.69
C ARG A 198 -12.13 -1.23 -14.29
N LYS A 199 -12.48 -2.16 -15.20
CA LYS A 199 -13.81 -2.26 -15.79
C LYS A 199 -14.65 -3.42 -15.25
N GLN A 200 -14.09 -4.21 -14.35
CA GLN A 200 -14.72 -5.41 -13.80
C GLN A 200 -15.16 -5.21 -12.36
N ILE A 201 -14.32 -4.57 -11.54
CA ILE A 201 -14.56 -4.35 -10.12
C ILE A 201 -14.27 -2.89 -9.75
N PRO A 202 -14.84 -2.37 -8.65
CA PRO A 202 -14.43 -1.09 -8.08
C PRO A 202 -12.98 -1.18 -7.60
N THR A 203 -12.07 -0.56 -8.33
CA THR A 203 -10.63 -0.61 -8.04
C THR A 203 -9.88 0.60 -8.54
N PHE A 204 -8.72 0.87 -7.94
CA PHE A 204 -7.78 1.85 -8.48
C PHE A 204 -6.34 1.52 -8.03
N ASN A 205 -5.37 2.09 -8.75
CA ASN A 205 -3.98 2.07 -8.37
C ASN A 205 -3.54 3.48 -7.99
N ASP A 206 -3.05 3.66 -6.76
CA ASP A 206 -2.71 4.98 -6.24
C ASP A 206 -1.47 5.57 -6.91
N ASP A 207 -0.44 4.77 -7.14
CA ASP A 207 0.82 5.23 -7.76
C ASP A 207 0.59 5.80 -9.17
N ILE A 208 -0.34 5.18 -9.92
CA ILE A 208 -0.68 5.60 -11.28
C ILE A 208 -1.75 6.70 -11.25
N GLN A 209 -2.87 6.45 -10.58
CA GLN A 209 -4.06 7.31 -10.69
C GLN A 209 -4.07 8.39 -9.62
N GLY A 210 -3.76 8.07 -8.37
CA GLY A 210 -3.72 9.03 -7.27
C GLY A 210 -2.65 10.07 -7.48
N THR A 211 -1.41 9.64 -7.73
CA THR A 211 -0.27 10.53 -8.01
C THR A 211 -0.55 11.43 -9.22
N GLY A 212 -1.14 10.88 -10.29
CA GLY A 212 -1.52 11.67 -11.47
C GLY A 212 -2.53 12.77 -11.15
N ILE A 213 -3.57 12.45 -10.39
CA ILE A 213 -4.64 13.41 -10.03
C ILE A 213 -4.12 14.49 -9.08
N VAL A 214 -3.35 14.12 -8.05
CA VAL A 214 -2.78 15.09 -7.09
C VAL A 214 -1.83 16.06 -7.77
N THR A 215 -0.97 15.55 -8.65
CA THR A 215 -0.05 16.39 -9.44
C THR A 215 -0.81 17.35 -10.35
N LEU A 216 -1.84 16.87 -11.06
CA LEU A 216 -2.67 17.72 -11.90
C LEU A 216 -3.40 18.81 -11.09
N GLY A 217 -3.89 18.47 -9.89
CA GLY A 217 -4.48 19.43 -8.96
C GLY A 217 -3.49 20.52 -8.56
N GLY A 218 -2.24 20.14 -8.26
CA GLY A 218 -1.16 21.11 -7.98
C GLY A 218 -0.83 22.02 -9.16
N ILE A 219 -0.81 21.47 -10.39
CA ILE A 219 -0.63 22.26 -11.62
C ILE A 219 -1.77 23.28 -11.79
N PHE A 220 -3.02 22.87 -11.62
CA PHE A 220 -4.14 23.81 -11.72
C PHE A 220 -4.06 24.91 -10.66
N GLY A 221 -3.69 24.57 -9.40
CA GLY A 221 -3.47 25.58 -8.37
C GLY A 221 -2.37 26.59 -8.72
N ALA A 222 -1.27 26.13 -9.31
CA ALA A 222 -0.19 27.00 -9.79
C ALA A 222 -0.67 27.92 -10.93
N LEU A 223 -1.40 27.37 -11.89
CA LEU A 223 -1.94 28.14 -13.03
C LEU A 223 -2.94 29.23 -12.58
N GLU A 224 -3.72 28.95 -11.55
CA GLU A 224 -4.62 29.99 -11.00
C GLU A 224 -3.84 31.16 -10.38
N ILE A 225 -2.69 30.88 -9.74
CA ILE A 225 -1.80 31.91 -9.19
C ILE A 225 -1.12 32.72 -10.30
N THR A 226 -0.63 32.05 -11.35
CA THR A 226 0.09 32.73 -12.47
C THR A 226 -0.83 33.37 -13.49
N GLY A 227 -2.10 32.98 -13.55
CA GLY A 227 -3.05 33.42 -14.56
C GLY A 227 -2.82 32.84 -15.97
N GLU A 228 -1.98 31.81 -16.08
CA GLU A 228 -1.66 31.15 -17.34
C GLU A 228 -2.61 30.00 -17.66
N LYS A 229 -2.61 29.53 -18.91
CA LYS A 229 -3.45 28.40 -19.34
C LYS A 229 -2.63 27.11 -19.36
N LEU A 230 -3.28 25.99 -19.08
CA LEU A 230 -2.66 24.67 -19.18
C LEU A 230 -2.10 24.37 -20.57
N THR A 231 -2.80 24.84 -21.62
CA THR A 231 -2.39 24.68 -23.02
C THR A 231 -1.11 25.40 -23.40
N ASP A 232 -0.69 26.36 -22.59
CA ASP A 232 0.50 27.18 -22.84
C ASP A 232 1.73 26.61 -22.09
N GLN A 233 1.54 25.52 -21.33
CA GLN A 233 2.58 24.90 -20.51
C GLN A 233 3.34 23.82 -21.28
N VAL A 234 4.61 23.64 -20.90
CA VAL A 234 5.44 22.51 -21.33
C VAL A 234 5.71 21.62 -20.13
N TYR A 235 5.27 20.37 -20.25
CA TYR A 235 5.48 19.37 -19.20
C TYR A 235 6.73 18.53 -19.48
N TRP A 236 7.61 18.46 -18.50
CA TRP A 236 8.80 17.60 -18.53
C TRP A 236 8.69 16.53 -17.44
N CYS A 237 8.61 15.25 -17.86
CA CYS A 237 8.64 14.11 -16.95
C CYS A 237 10.07 13.53 -16.92
N PHE A 238 10.74 13.68 -15.79
CA PHE A 238 12.05 13.07 -15.56
C PHE A 238 11.89 11.81 -14.72
N GLY A 239 11.95 10.65 -15.41
CA GLY A 239 11.69 9.33 -14.84
C GLY A 239 10.40 8.70 -15.36
N GLY A 240 10.47 7.43 -15.77
CA GLY A 240 9.37 6.67 -16.39
C GLY A 240 8.83 5.55 -15.49
N GLY A 241 8.85 5.71 -14.17
CA GLY A 241 8.24 4.79 -13.23
C GLY A 241 6.71 4.85 -13.25
N THR A 242 6.06 4.08 -12.36
CA THR A 242 4.59 3.99 -12.24
C THR A 242 3.96 5.36 -12.07
N ALA A 243 4.52 6.18 -11.16
CA ALA A 243 4.07 7.55 -10.90
C ALA A 243 4.26 8.47 -12.12
N GLY A 244 5.48 8.50 -12.72
CA GLY A 244 5.75 9.36 -13.89
C GLY A 244 4.86 9.04 -15.07
N ALA A 245 4.63 7.77 -15.38
CA ALA A 245 3.72 7.33 -16.43
C ALA A 245 2.26 7.71 -16.09
N GLY A 246 1.85 7.56 -14.84
CA GLY A 246 0.54 7.95 -14.35
C GLY A 246 0.27 9.45 -14.51
N ILE A 247 1.24 10.31 -14.17
CA ILE A 247 1.13 11.76 -14.34
C ILE A 247 1.04 12.13 -15.81
N ALA A 248 1.92 11.58 -16.66
CA ALA A 248 1.97 11.90 -18.09
C ALA A 248 0.70 11.47 -18.86
N SER A 249 -0.09 10.57 -18.32
CA SER A 249 -1.32 10.06 -18.92
C SER A 249 -2.57 10.88 -18.58
N ARG A 250 -2.44 11.91 -17.75
CA ARG A 250 -3.53 12.79 -17.30
C ARG A 250 -3.61 14.07 -18.10
#